data_2b5dfa10a06241e1d8666ddbe9ab57c8
#
_entry.id   2b5dfa10a06241e1d8666ddbe9ab57c8
#
_cell.length_a   1.000
_cell.length_b   1.000
_cell.length_c   1.000
_cell.angle_alpha   90.00
_cell.angle_beta   90.00
_cell.angle_gamma   90.00
#
_symmetry.space_group_name_H-M   'P 1'
#
loop_
_entity.id
_entity.type
_entity.pdbx_description
1 polymer ?
#
loop_
_entity_poly.entity_id
_entity_poly.type
_entity_poly.pdbx_seq_one_letter_code
_entity_poly.pdbx_strand_id
1 'polypeptide(L)'
;VITIALLVLLIWITWIRRQYAFGGGGIMEQVHRVVLSHLDYDGEGKILEVGCGSGALTIRSALTWPKAKVIGVDYWGAVYNYSKALCEKNAASEGVASRCVFQHGDAKQLDFPDESFDVVISNYVYHNVMGADMQKLLLESLRVLKKGGVFALNDDMKPKMYGDMEGFAQKLRDMGYQDVRLIDTAQEAFGSHRRAAMMMLGSSRLLVGRK
;
A
#
# COMPACT_ATOMS: atom_id res chain seq x y z
N VAL A 1 5.02 -23.15 34.58
CA VAL A 1 5.12 -23.40 33.15
C VAL A 1 4.09 -22.56 32.40
N ILE A 2 2.78 -22.64 32.73
CA ILE A 2 1.69 -21.90 32.08
C ILE A 2 1.92 -20.36 32.16
N THR A 3 2.31 -19.84 33.31
CA THR A 3 2.55 -18.42 33.55
C THR A 3 3.69 -17.87 32.66
N ILE A 4 4.76 -18.64 32.49
CA ILE A 4 5.90 -18.26 31.64
C ILE A 4 5.46 -18.26 30.17
N ALA A 5 4.69 -19.25 29.72
CA ALA A 5 4.17 -19.31 28.35
C ALA A 5 3.26 -18.13 28.02
N LEU A 6 2.37 -17.76 28.96
CA LEU A 6 1.50 -16.58 28.80
C LEU A 6 2.30 -15.26 28.74
N LEU A 7 3.35 -15.13 29.56
CA LEU A 7 4.23 -13.96 29.54
C LEU A 7 4.97 -13.84 28.21
N VAL A 8 5.53 -14.94 27.70
CA VAL A 8 6.21 -14.97 26.39
C VAL A 8 5.23 -14.60 25.26
N LEU A 9 4.03 -15.15 25.30
CA LEU A 9 2.98 -14.81 24.32
C LEU A 9 2.61 -13.33 24.37
N LEU A 10 2.44 -12.76 25.56
CA LEU A 10 2.14 -11.33 25.74
C LEU A 10 3.25 -10.43 25.21
N ILE A 11 4.52 -10.76 25.50
CA ILE A 11 5.68 -10.05 24.97
C ILE A 11 5.69 -10.11 23.43
N TRP A 12 5.46 -11.31 22.88
CA TRP A 12 5.42 -11.51 21.43
C TRP A 12 4.29 -10.72 20.76
N ILE A 13 3.07 -10.75 21.30
CA ILE A 13 1.92 -9.97 20.80
C ILE A 13 2.23 -8.48 20.89
N THR A 14 2.80 -8.01 21.99
CA THR A 14 3.16 -6.58 22.17
C THR A 14 4.21 -6.16 21.16
N TRP A 15 5.22 -7.01 20.92
CA TRP A 15 6.25 -6.76 19.89
C TRP A 15 5.64 -6.70 18.50
N ILE A 16 4.77 -7.66 18.12
CA ILE A 16 4.08 -7.62 16.81
C ILE A 16 3.25 -6.35 16.67
N ARG A 17 2.44 -5.99 17.66
CA ARG A 17 1.63 -4.76 17.61
C ARG A 17 2.51 -3.53 17.35
N ARG A 18 3.68 -3.46 17.98
CA ARG A 18 4.62 -2.36 17.77
C ARG A 18 5.19 -2.32 16.35
N GLN A 19 5.36 -3.47 15.68
CA GLN A 19 5.84 -3.52 14.30
C GLN A 19 4.83 -2.92 13.31
N TYR A 20 3.55 -2.94 13.63
CA TYR A 20 2.46 -2.40 12.80
C TYR A 20 1.95 -1.03 13.28
N ALA A 21 2.43 -0.53 14.39
CA ALA A 21 2.00 0.76 14.94
C ALA A 21 2.46 1.93 14.05
N PHE A 22 1.55 2.89 13.84
CA PHE A 22 1.88 4.14 13.15
C PHE A 22 2.87 4.95 14.00
N GLY A 23 3.94 5.48 13.38
CA GLY A 23 4.97 6.27 14.07
C GLY A 23 5.87 5.50 15.04
N GLY A 24 5.72 4.17 15.14
CA GLY A 24 6.49 3.33 16.07
C GLY A 24 7.89 2.93 15.60
N GLY A 25 8.32 3.35 14.41
CA GLY A 25 9.60 2.93 13.80
C GLY A 25 9.63 1.44 13.41
N GLY A 26 8.48 0.76 13.42
CA GLY A 26 8.36 -0.65 13.13
C GLY A 26 8.43 -0.97 11.62
N ILE A 27 8.25 -2.24 11.31
CA ILE A 27 8.38 -2.78 9.95
C ILE A 27 7.41 -2.11 8.98
N MET A 28 6.16 -1.89 9.37
CA MET A 28 5.17 -1.28 8.46
C MET A 28 5.52 0.17 8.12
N GLU A 29 6.13 0.89 9.06
CA GLU A 29 6.67 2.23 8.77
C GLU A 29 7.80 2.19 7.76
N GLN A 30 8.70 1.20 7.86
CA GLN A 30 9.79 1.02 6.89
C GLN A 30 9.25 0.70 5.50
N VAL A 31 8.24 -0.19 5.40
CA VAL A 31 7.56 -0.48 4.13
C VAL A 31 6.94 0.78 3.53
N HIS A 32 6.21 1.57 4.31
CA HIS A 32 5.63 2.82 3.82
C HIS A 32 6.69 3.80 3.32
N ARG A 33 7.84 3.90 4.02
CA ARG A 33 8.97 4.73 3.55
C ARG A 33 9.51 4.24 2.21
N VAL A 34 9.69 2.93 2.03
CA VAL A 34 10.12 2.34 0.76
C VAL A 34 9.10 2.69 -0.34
N VAL A 35 7.79 2.48 -0.11
CA VAL A 35 6.76 2.81 -1.09
C VAL A 35 6.83 4.27 -1.52
N LEU A 36 6.94 5.21 -0.56
CA LEU A 36 6.95 6.64 -0.87
C LEU A 36 8.28 7.13 -1.45
N SER A 37 9.42 6.53 -1.08
CA SER A 37 10.75 6.94 -1.56
C SER A 37 11.00 6.64 -3.03
N HIS A 38 10.24 5.72 -3.61
CA HIS A 38 10.33 5.38 -5.04
C HIS A 38 9.40 6.19 -5.94
N LEU A 39 8.65 7.15 -5.39
CA LEU A 39 7.80 8.07 -6.15
C LEU A 39 8.58 9.34 -6.51
N ASP A 40 8.84 9.52 -7.81
CA ASP A 40 9.34 10.78 -8.36
C ASP A 40 8.16 11.76 -8.54
N TYR A 41 7.76 12.40 -7.42
CA TYR A 41 6.58 13.24 -7.32
C TYR A 41 6.90 14.57 -6.63
N ASP A 42 6.42 15.68 -7.21
CA ASP A 42 6.68 17.03 -6.76
C ASP A 42 5.91 17.46 -5.48
N GLY A 43 4.95 16.63 -5.07
CA GLY A 43 4.16 16.86 -3.86
C GLY A 43 2.88 17.65 -4.06
N GLU A 44 2.48 17.95 -5.31
CA GLU A 44 1.27 18.70 -5.61
C GLU A 44 0.24 17.84 -6.39
N GLY A 45 -1.05 18.05 -6.13
CA GLY A 45 -2.13 17.33 -6.83
C GLY A 45 -2.85 16.29 -5.98
N LYS A 46 -3.30 15.20 -6.61
CA LYS A 46 -4.15 14.18 -6.00
C LYS A 46 -3.46 12.83 -5.95
N ILE A 47 -3.40 12.24 -4.78
CA ILE A 47 -2.91 10.89 -4.55
C ILE A 47 -4.10 9.98 -4.26
N LEU A 48 -4.18 8.81 -4.89
CA LEU A 48 -5.10 7.75 -4.54
C LEU A 48 -4.32 6.63 -3.84
N GLU A 49 -4.78 6.20 -2.67
CA GLU A 49 -4.41 4.93 -2.08
C GLU A 49 -5.53 3.91 -2.30
N VAL A 50 -5.24 2.81 -2.98
CA VAL A 50 -6.15 1.68 -3.15
C VAL A 50 -5.94 0.70 -2.01
N GLY A 51 -7.01 0.45 -1.22
CA GLY A 51 -6.99 -0.41 -0.05
C GLY A 51 -6.32 0.25 1.17
N CYS A 52 -6.87 1.38 1.61
CA CYS A 52 -6.23 2.19 2.65
C CYS A 52 -6.32 1.59 4.08
N GLY A 53 -7.12 0.55 4.31
CA GLY A 53 -7.26 -0.12 5.60
C GLY A 53 -7.64 0.83 6.73
N SER A 54 -6.70 1.11 7.62
CA SER A 54 -6.84 2.09 8.72
C SER A 54 -6.40 3.52 8.34
N GLY A 55 -6.03 3.76 7.08
CA GLY A 55 -5.58 5.06 6.57
C GLY A 55 -4.09 5.36 6.80
N ALA A 56 -3.29 4.38 7.21
CA ALA A 56 -1.91 4.64 7.64
C ALA A 56 -1.01 5.21 6.52
N LEU A 57 -1.03 4.63 5.31
CA LEU A 57 -0.23 5.12 4.20
C LEU A 57 -0.83 6.41 3.61
N THR A 58 -2.18 6.54 3.55
CA THR A 58 -2.87 7.80 3.21
C THR A 58 -2.39 8.96 4.09
N ILE A 59 -2.39 8.77 5.42
CA ILE A 59 -1.96 9.76 6.40
C ILE A 59 -0.48 10.08 6.22
N ARG A 60 0.37 9.07 6.06
CA ARG A 60 1.80 9.26 5.84
C ARG A 60 2.08 10.04 4.55
N SER A 61 1.35 9.75 3.48
CA SER A 61 1.44 10.51 2.23
C SER A 61 1.08 11.99 2.43
N ALA A 62 0.00 12.26 3.17
CA ALA A 62 -0.40 13.63 3.50
C ALA A 62 0.62 14.36 4.39
N LEU A 63 1.33 13.65 5.29
CA LEU A 63 2.41 14.22 6.09
C LEU A 63 3.66 14.49 5.24
N THR A 64 3.98 13.57 4.31
CA THR A 64 5.14 13.68 3.42
C THR A 64 4.98 14.82 2.41
N TRP A 65 3.76 14.99 1.86
CA TRP A 65 3.44 16.00 0.84
C TRP A 65 2.34 16.95 1.31
N PRO A 66 2.69 18.06 1.99
CA PRO A 66 1.71 18.96 2.61
C PRO A 66 0.75 19.66 1.64
N LYS A 67 1.09 19.74 0.36
CA LYS A 67 0.24 20.35 -0.68
C LYS A 67 -0.67 19.36 -1.39
N ALA A 68 -0.41 18.05 -1.27
CA ALA A 68 -1.22 17.01 -1.89
C ALA A 68 -2.56 16.80 -1.17
N LYS A 69 -3.60 16.43 -1.94
CA LYS A 69 -4.84 15.85 -1.43
C LYS A 69 -4.77 14.34 -1.60
N VAL A 70 -5.00 13.62 -0.52
CA VAL A 70 -4.88 12.15 -0.51
C VAL A 70 -6.26 11.54 -0.32
N ILE A 71 -6.64 10.67 -1.24
CA ILE A 71 -7.89 9.91 -1.20
C ILE A 71 -7.53 8.46 -0.90
N GLY A 72 -8.06 7.92 0.21
CA GLY A 72 -7.96 6.51 0.55
C GLY A 72 -9.29 5.81 0.24
N VAL A 73 -9.24 4.73 -0.53
CA VAL A 73 -10.41 3.87 -0.76
C VAL A 73 -10.17 2.49 -0.19
N ASP A 74 -11.23 1.90 0.38
CA ASP A 74 -11.19 0.53 0.89
C ASP A 74 -12.59 -0.07 0.85
N TYR A 75 -12.66 -1.39 0.75
CA TYR A 75 -13.92 -2.12 0.83
C TYR A 75 -14.43 -2.25 2.26
N TRP A 76 -13.53 -2.17 3.26
CA TRP A 76 -13.79 -2.35 4.69
C TRP A 76 -14.68 -3.56 4.99
N GLY A 77 -14.29 -4.70 4.44
CA GLY A 77 -15.00 -5.96 4.68
C GLY A 77 -14.90 -6.42 6.15
N ALA A 78 -15.70 -7.40 6.50
CA ALA A 78 -15.85 -7.89 7.89
C ALA A 78 -14.59 -8.57 8.48
N VAL A 79 -13.58 -8.86 7.68
CA VAL A 79 -12.36 -9.58 8.12
C VAL A 79 -11.46 -8.71 8.97
N TYR A 80 -11.35 -7.44 8.66
CA TYR A 80 -10.53 -6.48 9.39
C TYR A 80 -11.43 -5.46 10.09
N ASN A 81 -11.11 -5.14 11.34
CA ASN A 81 -11.85 -4.13 12.10
C ASN A 81 -11.43 -2.70 11.68
N TYR A 82 -11.44 -2.43 10.37
CA TYR A 82 -11.18 -1.13 9.79
C TYR A 82 -12.48 -0.48 9.31
N SER A 83 -12.52 0.84 9.28
CA SER A 83 -13.68 1.59 8.81
C SER A 83 -13.29 3.00 8.40
N LYS A 84 -14.13 3.65 7.60
CA LYS A 84 -14.00 5.07 7.26
C LYS A 84 -13.85 5.94 8.51
N ALA A 85 -14.70 5.74 9.52
CA ALA A 85 -14.66 6.50 10.77
C ALA A 85 -13.33 6.34 11.53
N LEU A 86 -12.72 5.15 11.50
CA LEU A 86 -11.40 4.92 12.08
C LEU A 86 -10.32 5.71 11.31
N CYS A 87 -10.37 5.69 9.98
CA CYS A 87 -9.42 6.45 9.15
C CYS A 87 -9.53 7.96 9.40
N GLU A 88 -10.74 8.49 9.45
CA GLU A 88 -11.02 9.92 9.75
C GLU A 88 -10.50 10.31 11.13
N LYS A 89 -10.72 9.45 12.15
CA LYS A 89 -10.20 9.65 13.50
C LYS A 89 -8.67 9.65 13.52
N ASN A 90 -8.04 8.71 12.81
CA ASN A 90 -6.59 8.63 12.71
C ASN A 90 -6.00 9.87 12.02
N ALA A 91 -6.59 10.30 10.90
CA ALA A 91 -6.15 11.51 10.18
C ALA A 91 -6.32 12.78 11.02
N ALA A 92 -7.38 12.88 11.83
CA ALA A 92 -7.57 13.98 12.78
C ALA A 92 -6.50 13.98 13.89
N SER A 93 -6.16 12.81 14.42
CA SER A 93 -5.11 12.66 15.45
C SER A 93 -3.72 13.07 14.96
N GLU A 94 -3.45 12.90 13.66
CA GLU A 94 -2.19 13.27 13.02
C GLU A 94 -2.22 14.69 12.39
N GLY A 95 -3.33 15.44 12.55
CA GLY A 95 -3.46 16.82 12.08
C GLY A 95 -3.59 16.97 10.56
N VAL A 96 -3.96 15.93 9.83
CA VAL A 96 -4.06 15.92 8.36
C VAL A 96 -5.47 15.72 7.81
N ALA A 97 -6.50 15.76 8.67
CA ALA A 97 -7.87 15.47 8.28
C ALA A 97 -8.38 16.34 7.11
N SER A 98 -7.95 17.60 7.00
CA SER A 98 -8.37 18.51 5.92
C SER A 98 -7.84 18.12 4.53
N ARG A 99 -6.85 17.25 4.48
CA ARG A 99 -6.18 16.81 3.24
C ARG A 99 -6.42 15.34 2.91
N CYS A 100 -7.01 14.57 3.83
CA CYS A 100 -7.34 13.17 3.66
C CYS A 100 -8.84 12.99 3.48
N VAL A 101 -9.22 12.25 2.44
CA VAL A 101 -10.61 11.85 2.20
C VAL A 101 -10.65 10.34 2.17
N PHE A 102 -11.60 9.74 2.89
CA PHE A 102 -11.77 8.29 2.92
C PHE A 102 -13.15 7.93 2.38
N GLN A 103 -13.20 6.95 1.48
CA GLN A 103 -14.47 6.50 0.91
C GLN A 103 -14.45 4.99 0.64
N HIS A 104 -15.65 4.39 0.65
CA HIS A 104 -15.82 3.01 0.26
C HIS A 104 -15.47 2.85 -1.23
N GLY A 105 -14.78 1.75 -1.59
CA GLY A 105 -14.47 1.41 -2.97
C GLY A 105 -14.02 -0.04 -3.11
N ASP A 106 -14.24 -0.59 -4.30
CA ASP A 106 -13.79 -1.93 -4.67
C ASP A 106 -12.58 -1.81 -5.62
N ALA A 107 -11.47 -2.47 -5.28
CA ALA A 107 -10.28 -2.49 -6.11
C ALA A 107 -10.50 -3.21 -7.48
N LYS A 108 -11.58 -3.98 -7.61
CA LYS A 108 -11.97 -4.60 -8.88
C LYS A 108 -12.53 -3.60 -9.88
N GLN A 109 -13.16 -2.54 -9.38
CA GLN A 109 -13.75 -1.46 -10.16
C GLN A 109 -13.77 -0.19 -9.33
N LEU A 110 -12.83 0.69 -9.58
CA LEU A 110 -12.71 1.97 -8.89
C LEU A 110 -13.73 2.97 -9.45
N ASP A 111 -14.53 3.57 -8.58
CA ASP A 111 -15.55 4.57 -8.95
C ASP A 111 -14.89 5.95 -9.18
N PHE A 112 -13.95 5.99 -10.10
CA PHE A 112 -13.29 7.20 -10.56
C PHE A 112 -13.14 7.16 -12.08
N PRO A 113 -13.23 8.33 -12.75
CA PRO A 113 -12.89 8.45 -14.17
C PRO A 113 -11.44 8.06 -14.43
N ASP A 114 -11.14 7.68 -15.67
CA ASP A 114 -9.77 7.51 -16.14
C ASP A 114 -8.96 8.79 -15.88
N GLU A 115 -7.67 8.62 -15.62
CA GLU A 115 -6.73 9.74 -15.54
C GLU A 115 -7.13 10.82 -14.51
N SER A 116 -7.61 10.40 -13.32
CA SER A 116 -8.10 11.29 -12.25
C SER A 116 -7.03 11.69 -11.24
N PHE A 117 -5.96 10.90 -11.10
CA PHE A 117 -4.96 11.05 -10.05
C PHE A 117 -3.55 11.26 -10.59
N ASP A 118 -2.77 12.09 -9.91
CA ASP A 118 -1.38 12.36 -10.23
C ASP A 118 -0.46 11.24 -9.70
N VAL A 119 -0.89 10.60 -8.61
CA VAL A 119 -0.20 9.46 -7.98
C VAL A 119 -1.21 8.37 -7.62
N VAL A 120 -0.85 7.11 -7.85
CA VAL A 120 -1.59 5.94 -7.33
C VAL A 120 -0.66 5.07 -6.51
N ILE A 121 -1.03 4.79 -5.28
CA ILE A 121 -0.31 3.94 -4.34
C ILE A 121 -1.21 2.82 -3.80
N SER A 122 -0.59 1.73 -3.38
CA SER A 122 -1.26 0.65 -2.65
C SER A 122 -0.24 -0.11 -1.81
N ASN A 123 -0.69 -0.67 -0.67
CA ASN A 123 0.18 -1.44 0.19
C ASN A 123 -0.54 -2.63 0.83
N TYR A 124 -0.15 -3.86 0.44
CA TYR A 124 -0.66 -5.14 0.94
C TYR A 124 -2.19 -5.31 0.85
N VAL A 125 -2.74 -5.11 -0.32
CA VAL A 125 -4.19 -5.10 -0.56
C VAL A 125 -4.65 -6.21 -1.50
N TYR A 126 -4.09 -6.27 -2.69
CA TYR A 126 -4.64 -7.07 -3.79
C TYR A 126 -4.66 -8.56 -3.48
N HIS A 127 -3.66 -9.10 -2.74
CA HIS A 127 -3.63 -10.50 -2.34
C HIS A 127 -4.84 -10.92 -1.47
N ASN A 128 -5.58 -9.97 -0.89
CA ASN A 128 -6.80 -10.20 -0.12
C ASN A 128 -8.08 -10.21 -0.97
N VAL A 129 -8.00 -9.84 -2.26
CA VAL A 129 -9.16 -9.76 -3.15
C VAL A 129 -9.44 -11.13 -3.76
N MET A 130 -10.31 -11.89 -3.10
CA MET A 130 -10.60 -13.27 -3.49
C MET A 130 -11.20 -13.38 -4.90
N GLY A 131 -10.75 -14.38 -5.65
CA GLY A 131 -11.27 -14.72 -6.99
C GLY A 131 -10.94 -13.69 -8.07
N ALA A 132 -10.05 -12.72 -7.80
CA ALA A 132 -9.62 -11.74 -8.77
C ALA A 132 -8.30 -12.15 -9.45
N ASP A 133 -8.13 -11.68 -10.68
CA ASP A 133 -6.85 -11.67 -11.38
C ASP A 133 -6.03 -10.48 -10.88
N MET A 134 -4.90 -10.75 -10.24
CA MET A 134 -4.09 -9.71 -9.61
C MET A 134 -3.56 -8.69 -10.61
N GLN A 135 -3.14 -9.13 -11.81
CA GLN A 135 -2.66 -8.20 -12.82
C GLN A 135 -3.77 -7.28 -13.35
N LYS A 136 -5.02 -7.77 -13.41
CA LYS A 136 -6.18 -6.92 -13.77
C LYS A 136 -6.46 -5.87 -12.68
N LEU A 137 -6.31 -6.22 -11.40
CA LEU A 137 -6.45 -5.24 -10.31
C LEU A 137 -5.39 -4.14 -10.39
N LEU A 138 -4.14 -4.52 -10.71
CA LEU A 138 -3.08 -3.54 -10.94
C LEU A 138 -3.42 -2.62 -12.13
N LEU A 139 -3.91 -3.17 -13.25
CA LEU A 139 -4.32 -2.37 -14.41
C LEU A 139 -5.49 -1.45 -14.09
N GLU A 140 -6.47 -1.89 -13.29
CA GLU A 140 -7.57 -1.03 -12.84
C GLU A 140 -7.07 0.14 -12.02
N SER A 141 -6.11 -0.09 -11.12
CA SER A 141 -5.47 0.98 -10.37
C SER A 141 -4.70 1.96 -11.27
N LEU A 142 -4.06 1.45 -12.33
CA LEU A 142 -3.35 2.27 -13.32
C LEU A 142 -4.29 2.97 -14.32
N ARG A 143 -5.53 2.53 -14.47
CA ARG A 143 -6.54 3.20 -15.30
C ARG A 143 -6.79 4.62 -14.82
N VAL A 144 -6.98 4.78 -13.52
CA VAL A 144 -7.28 6.08 -12.89
C VAL A 144 -6.07 7.00 -12.74
N LEU A 145 -4.85 6.52 -13.02
CA LEU A 145 -3.63 7.31 -13.04
C LEU A 145 -3.57 8.16 -14.31
N LYS A 146 -3.27 9.44 -14.18
CA LYS A 146 -3.05 10.37 -15.31
C LYS A 146 -1.84 9.97 -16.14
N LYS A 147 -1.81 10.38 -17.40
CA LYS A 147 -0.59 10.39 -18.22
C LYS A 147 0.46 11.28 -17.56
N GLY A 148 1.69 10.79 -17.47
CA GLY A 148 2.77 11.44 -16.73
C GLY A 148 2.70 11.25 -15.21
N GLY A 149 1.62 10.67 -14.67
CA GLY A 149 1.49 10.33 -13.25
C GLY A 149 2.37 9.17 -12.83
N VAL A 150 2.68 9.07 -11.55
CA VAL A 150 3.56 8.03 -10.99
C VAL A 150 2.80 7.06 -10.11
N PHE A 151 3.29 5.84 -10.01
CA PHE A 151 2.66 4.80 -9.18
C PHE A 151 3.67 4.01 -8.37
N ALA A 152 3.20 3.51 -7.22
CA ALA A 152 3.93 2.60 -6.35
C ALA A 152 2.95 1.60 -5.71
N LEU A 153 2.91 0.39 -6.25
CA LEU A 153 1.97 -0.68 -5.87
C LEU A 153 2.74 -1.80 -5.19
N ASN A 154 2.67 -1.86 -3.86
CA ASN A 154 3.37 -2.85 -3.05
C ASN A 154 2.43 -3.97 -2.61
N ASP A 155 2.88 -5.22 -2.80
CA ASP A 155 2.15 -6.37 -2.27
C ASP A 155 3.06 -7.59 -2.06
N ASP A 156 2.54 -8.63 -1.39
CA ASP A 156 3.16 -9.94 -1.30
C ASP A 156 2.88 -10.73 -2.60
N MET A 157 3.68 -10.41 -3.64
CA MET A 157 3.47 -10.83 -5.03
C MET A 157 3.89 -12.28 -5.25
N LYS A 158 3.23 -13.22 -4.58
CA LYS A 158 3.48 -14.67 -4.75
C LYS A 158 3.20 -15.10 -6.19
N PRO A 159 4.11 -15.85 -6.86
CA PRO A 159 3.94 -16.27 -8.25
C PRO A 159 2.63 -17.04 -8.52
N LYS A 160 2.14 -17.81 -7.54
CA LYS A 160 0.85 -18.53 -7.67
C LYS A 160 -0.37 -17.61 -7.80
N MET A 161 -0.28 -16.37 -7.29
CA MET A 161 -1.37 -15.40 -7.33
C MET A 161 -1.17 -14.37 -8.44
N TYR A 162 0.04 -13.88 -8.58
CA TYR A 162 0.37 -12.77 -9.48
C TYR A 162 0.87 -13.21 -10.85
N GLY A 163 1.26 -14.50 -11.02
CA GLY A 163 1.89 -14.99 -12.24
C GLY A 163 3.28 -14.39 -12.44
N ASP A 164 3.65 -14.18 -13.70
CA ASP A 164 4.91 -13.57 -14.10
C ASP A 164 4.84 -12.04 -13.99
N MET A 165 5.38 -11.49 -12.91
CA MET A 165 5.41 -10.05 -12.68
C MET A 165 6.52 -9.32 -13.44
N GLU A 166 7.60 -10.02 -13.84
CA GLU A 166 8.61 -9.42 -14.73
C GLU A 166 8.04 -9.25 -16.14
N GLY A 167 7.36 -10.27 -16.66
CA GLY A 167 6.60 -10.16 -17.91
C GLY A 167 5.51 -9.10 -17.86
N PHE A 168 4.84 -8.95 -16.71
CA PHE A 168 3.85 -7.88 -16.53
C PHE A 168 4.49 -6.48 -16.55
N ALA A 169 5.64 -6.31 -15.89
CA ALA A 169 6.39 -5.05 -15.95
C ALA A 169 6.84 -4.73 -17.39
N GLN A 170 7.27 -5.76 -18.16
CA GLN A 170 7.60 -5.58 -19.59
C GLN A 170 6.34 -5.18 -20.38
N LYS A 171 5.21 -5.82 -20.16
CA LYS A 171 3.94 -5.45 -20.79
C LYS A 171 3.57 -3.98 -20.54
N LEU A 172 3.77 -3.47 -19.34
CA LEU A 172 3.53 -2.04 -19.06
C LEU A 172 4.48 -1.15 -19.88
N ARG A 173 5.77 -1.50 -20.01
CA ARG A 173 6.71 -0.76 -20.86
C ARG A 173 6.26 -0.75 -22.33
N ASP A 174 5.79 -1.90 -22.84
CA ASP A 174 5.28 -2.03 -24.21
C ASP A 174 3.99 -1.20 -24.41
N MET A 175 3.22 -0.95 -23.35
CA MET A 175 2.06 -0.04 -23.35
C MET A 175 2.45 1.44 -23.25
N GLY A 176 3.75 1.77 -23.16
CA GLY A 176 4.26 3.14 -23.10
C GLY A 176 4.55 3.68 -21.69
N TYR A 177 4.39 2.87 -20.63
CA TYR A 177 4.80 3.28 -19.29
C TYR A 177 6.32 3.39 -19.20
N GLN A 178 6.79 4.41 -18.47
CA GLN A 178 8.22 4.72 -18.31
C GLN A 178 8.72 4.31 -16.93
N ASP A 179 10.01 4.06 -16.80
CA ASP A 179 10.71 3.74 -15.54
C ASP A 179 10.08 2.58 -14.75
N VAL A 180 9.40 1.66 -15.44
CA VAL A 180 8.74 0.53 -14.79
C VAL A 180 9.79 -0.42 -14.20
N ARG A 181 9.75 -0.60 -12.89
CA ARG A 181 10.66 -1.45 -12.12
C ARG A 181 9.90 -2.27 -11.10
N LEU A 182 10.42 -3.45 -10.80
CA LEU A 182 9.96 -4.30 -9.73
C LEU A 182 11.03 -4.32 -8.62
N ILE A 183 10.76 -3.65 -7.52
CA ILE A 183 11.67 -3.47 -6.38
C ILE A 183 11.45 -4.62 -5.38
N ASP A 184 12.53 -5.11 -4.81
CA ASP A 184 12.48 -6.13 -3.77
C ASP A 184 12.22 -5.50 -2.38
N THR A 185 10.95 -5.28 -2.05
CA THR A 185 10.55 -4.70 -0.76
C THR A 185 10.95 -5.59 0.42
N ALA A 186 10.97 -6.93 0.23
CA ALA A 186 11.39 -7.85 1.27
C ALA A 186 12.86 -7.60 1.67
N GLN A 187 13.73 -7.33 0.71
CA GLN A 187 15.13 -6.98 0.97
C GLN A 187 15.26 -5.54 1.50
N GLU A 188 14.60 -4.58 0.87
CA GLU A 188 14.81 -3.15 1.14
C GLU A 188 14.22 -2.72 2.49
N ALA A 189 12.99 -3.13 2.80
CA ALA A 189 12.32 -2.76 4.05
C ALA A 189 12.69 -3.65 5.25
N PHE A 190 12.99 -4.94 5.01
CA PHE A 190 13.25 -5.89 6.10
C PHE A 190 14.74 -6.25 6.23
N GLY A 191 15.57 -5.83 5.28
CA GLY A 191 17.00 -6.18 5.21
C GLY A 191 17.26 -7.64 4.84
N SER A 192 16.24 -8.50 4.75
CA SER A 192 16.35 -9.86 4.24
C SER A 192 14.99 -10.53 4.02
N HIS A 193 14.90 -11.42 3.02
CA HIS A 193 13.74 -12.28 2.77
C HIS A 193 13.37 -13.15 3.99
N ARG A 194 14.35 -13.55 4.77
CA ARG A 194 14.16 -14.37 5.98
C ARG A 194 13.35 -13.64 7.04
N ARG A 195 13.67 -12.35 7.28
CA ARG A 195 12.91 -11.49 8.20
C ARG A 195 11.51 -11.20 7.67
N ALA A 196 11.39 -10.91 6.38
CA ALA A 196 10.10 -10.70 5.74
C ALA A 196 9.22 -11.97 5.82
N ALA A 197 9.79 -13.16 5.61
CA ALA A 197 9.08 -14.43 5.71
C ALA A 197 8.55 -14.71 7.13
N MET A 198 9.25 -14.30 8.19
CA MET A 198 8.74 -14.39 9.58
C MET A 198 7.46 -13.57 9.80
N MET A 199 7.24 -12.55 8.97
CA MET A 199 6.04 -11.72 8.95
C MET A 199 5.05 -12.13 7.84
N MET A 200 5.28 -13.27 7.19
CA MET A 200 4.52 -13.79 6.04
C MET A 200 4.58 -12.90 4.78
N LEU A 201 5.62 -12.05 4.67
CA LEU A 201 5.81 -11.05 3.62
C LEU A 201 7.07 -11.31 2.78
N GLY A 202 7.50 -12.58 2.69
CA GLY A 202 8.76 -12.97 2.02
C GLY A 202 8.78 -12.78 0.50
N SER A 203 7.59 -12.61 -0.13
CA SER A 203 7.46 -12.33 -1.57
C SER A 203 7.08 -10.87 -1.84
N SER A 204 7.31 -9.97 -0.87
CA SER A 204 6.99 -8.56 -1.01
C SER A 204 7.76 -7.91 -2.14
N ARG A 205 7.03 -7.31 -3.08
CA ARG A 205 7.54 -6.57 -4.22
C ARG A 205 6.79 -5.26 -4.37
N LEU A 206 7.48 -4.25 -4.86
CA LEU A 206 6.92 -2.95 -5.17
C LEU A 206 7.05 -2.71 -6.68
N LEU A 207 5.92 -2.62 -7.37
CA LEU A 207 5.85 -2.23 -8.77
C LEU A 207 5.77 -0.69 -8.83
N VAL A 208 6.76 -0.06 -9.45
CA VAL A 208 6.83 1.40 -9.62
C VAL A 208 6.96 1.78 -11.08
N GLY A 209 6.59 3.01 -11.42
CA GLY A 209 6.77 3.56 -12.75
C GLY A 209 5.99 4.85 -12.96
N ARG A 210 5.97 5.32 -14.23
CA ARG A 210 5.25 6.49 -14.72
C ARG A 210 4.36 6.08 -15.90
N LYS A 211 3.09 6.54 -15.93
CA LYS A 211 2.17 6.29 -17.04
C LYS A 211 2.41 7.22 -18.22
#